data_6a436f54b7841069582dbd1fdebcfc7c
#
_entry.id   6a436f54b7841069582dbd1fdebcfc7c
#
_cell.length_a   1.000
_cell.length_b   1.000
_cell.length_c   1.000
_cell.angle_alpha   90.00
_cell.angle_beta   90.00
_cell.angle_gamma   90.00
#
_symmetry.space_group_name_H-M   'P 1'
#
loop_
_entity.id
_entity.type
_entity.pdbx_description
1 polymer ?
#
loop_
_entity_poly.entity_id
_entity_poly.type
_entity_poly.pdbx_seq_one_letter_code
_entity_poly.pdbx_strand_id
1 'polypeptide(L)'
;MISRIDHVSIAVKDYERALRFFSKLLGAVPGVGMEDPNMKYVWQIFSLGDLSRLELMHPTGSGSFLDGFLSKREGGVHHITLETPDIEKLRAFLEEEEIPYFGRADLGETWKELFIHPRDAFGVLIQVAEFHPDDWLGDSEKMPPGQRFSVAKSGDGCTVTVAHPGGGKVSIPLNASEARRLADEISSCLD
;
A
#
# COMPACT_ATOMS: atom_id res chain seq x y z
N MET A 1 -0.31 10.55 13.49
CA MET A 1 0.46 9.32 13.71
C MET A 1 0.27 8.35 12.56
N ILE A 2 -0.85 7.63 12.46
CA ILE A 2 -1.14 6.74 11.32
C ILE A 2 -1.92 7.52 10.28
N SER A 3 -1.48 7.48 9.01
CA SER A 3 -2.15 8.13 7.88
C SER A 3 -3.20 7.23 7.24
N ARG A 4 -2.91 5.93 7.11
CA ARG A 4 -3.83 4.96 6.49
C ARG A 4 -3.40 3.51 6.72
N ILE A 5 -4.26 2.57 6.33
CA ILE A 5 -3.83 1.20 6.02
C ILE A 5 -3.17 1.25 4.65
N ASP A 6 -1.90 0.83 4.56
CA ASP A 6 -1.21 0.78 3.29
C ASP A 6 -1.55 -0.48 2.51
N HIS A 7 -1.29 -1.64 3.11
CA HIS A 7 -1.61 -2.92 2.48
C HIS A 7 -1.95 -4.01 3.49
N VAL A 8 -2.52 -5.07 2.97
CA VAL A 8 -2.72 -6.34 3.67
C VAL A 8 -1.78 -7.36 3.04
N SER A 9 -0.94 -7.99 3.88
CA SER A 9 0.03 -8.99 3.43
C SER A 9 -0.55 -10.39 3.56
N ILE A 10 -0.49 -11.13 2.46
CA ILE A 10 -1.01 -12.49 2.33
C ILE A 10 0.15 -13.43 2.03
N ALA A 11 0.48 -14.31 2.98
CA ALA A 11 1.44 -15.36 2.75
C ALA A 11 0.77 -16.56 2.08
N VAL A 12 1.42 -17.16 1.08
CA VAL A 12 0.90 -18.28 0.29
C VAL A 12 1.96 -19.35 0.04
N LYS A 13 1.55 -20.61 -0.10
CA LYS A 13 2.44 -21.70 -0.56
C LYS A 13 2.58 -21.72 -2.08
N ASP A 14 1.49 -21.51 -2.80
CA ASP A 14 1.42 -21.54 -4.26
C ASP A 14 1.33 -20.12 -4.80
N TYR A 15 2.51 -19.54 -5.07
CA TYR A 15 2.64 -18.17 -5.56
C TYR A 15 2.00 -17.98 -6.94
N GLU A 16 2.22 -18.92 -7.86
CA GLU A 16 1.69 -18.81 -9.22
C GLU A 16 0.16 -18.83 -9.25
N ARG A 17 -0.46 -19.67 -8.42
CA ARG A 17 -1.90 -19.70 -8.27
C ARG A 17 -2.43 -18.41 -7.66
N ALA A 18 -1.76 -17.88 -6.64
CA ALA A 18 -2.14 -16.61 -6.02
C ALA A 18 -1.98 -15.45 -7.00
N LEU A 19 -0.87 -15.37 -7.74
CA LEU A 19 -0.64 -14.37 -8.76
C LEU A 19 -1.73 -14.36 -9.82
N ARG A 20 -2.11 -15.54 -10.32
CA ARG A 20 -3.22 -15.67 -11.28
C ARG A 20 -4.55 -15.20 -10.69
N PHE A 21 -4.82 -15.55 -9.44
CA PHE A 21 -6.05 -15.16 -8.76
C PHE A 21 -6.13 -13.64 -8.59
N PHE A 22 -5.12 -13.03 -7.99
CA PHE A 22 -5.15 -11.59 -7.71
C PHE A 22 -5.03 -10.74 -8.97
N SER A 23 -4.12 -11.07 -9.90
CA SER A 23 -3.92 -10.26 -11.11
C SER A 23 -4.94 -10.53 -12.20
N LYS A 24 -5.18 -11.80 -12.58
CA LYS A 24 -6.05 -12.11 -13.71
C LYS A 24 -7.54 -12.10 -13.37
N LEU A 25 -7.91 -12.59 -12.17
CA LEU A 25 -9.32 -12.69 -11.81
C LEU A 25 -9.82 -11.42 -11.10
N LEU A 26 -8.99 -10.80 -10.24
CA LEU A 26 -9.38 -9.63 -9.48
C LEU A 26 -8.82 -8.31 -10.03
N GLY A 27 -7.97 -8.36 -11.07
CA GLY A 27 -7.45 -7.17 -11.73
C GLY A 27 -6.40 -6.39 -10.94
N ALA A 28 -5.76 -7.00 -9.94
CA ALA A 28 -4.71 -6.35 -9.17
C ALA A 28 -3.48 -6.07 -10.05
N VAL A 29 -2.99 -4.83 -10.01
CA VAL A 29 -1.87 -4.36 -10.83
C VAL A 29 -0.57 -4.52 -10.05
N PRO A 30 0.42 -5.28 -10.57
CA PRO A 30 1.69 -5.47 -9.89
C PRO A 30 2.49 -4.16 -9.81
N GLY A 31 2.99 -3.87 -8.63
CA GLY A 31 3.94 -2.80 -8.33
C GLY A 31 5.35 -3.34 -8.09
N VAL A 32 6.02 -2.84 -7.07
CA VAL A 32 7.36 -3.28 -6.67
C VAL A 32 7.30 -4.66 -6.02
N GLY A 33 8.31 -5.46 -6.27
CA GLY A 33 8.53 -6.75 -5.61
C GLY A 33 10.01 -7.10 -5.58
N MET A 34 10.40 -7.93 -4.62
CA MET A 34 11.79 -8.31 -4.43
C MET A 34 11.88 -9.67 -3.72
N GLU A 35 13.00 -10.37 -3.95
CA GLU A 35 13.40 -11.52 -3.15
C GLU A 35 14.36 -11.08 -2.03
N ASP A 36 14.09 -11.54 -0.81
CA ASP A 36 15.04 -11.46 0.31
C ASP A 36 15.69 -12.83 0.51
N PRO A 37 16.95 -13.02 0.10
CA PRO A 37 17.64 -14.29 0.22
C PRO A 37 18.01 -14.66 1.68
N ASN A 38 18.09 -13.69 2.58
CA ASN A 38 18.41 -13.92 3.98
C ASN A 38 17.20 -14.49 4.73
N MET A 39 16.03 -13.89 4.49
CA MET A 39 14.77 -14.35 5.07
C MET A 39 14.08 -15.42 4.21
N LYS A 40 14.63 -15.74 3.04
CA LYS A 40 14.20 -16.76 2.10
C LYS A 40 12.74 -16.63 1.71
N TYR A 41 12.36 -15.45 1.22
CA TYR A 41 11.03 -15.22 0.70
C TYR A 41 11.06 -14.20 -0.44
N VAL A 42 10.03 -14.24 -1.26
CA VAL A 42 9.69 -13.20 -2.21
C VAL A 42 8.45 -12.47 -1.71
N TRP A 43 8.42 -11.17 -1.96
CA TRP A 43 7.25 -10.35 -1.77
C TRP A 43 6.96 -9.52 -3.01
N GLN A 44 5.68 -9.23 -3.24
CA GLN A 44 5.21 -8.44 -4.37
C GLN A 44 4.01 -7.60 -3.93
N ILE A 45 4.10 -6.29 -4.12
CA ILE A 45 2.99 -5.36 -3.92
C ILE A 45 2.10 -5.33 -5.15
N PHE A 46 0.79 -5.20 -4.92
CA PHE A 46 -0.23 -5.02 -5.96
C PHE A 46 -1.14 -3.86 -5.59
N SER A 47 -1.50 -3.04 -6.58
CA SER A 47 -2.53 -2.01 -6.45
C SER A 47 -3.90 -2.58 -6.83
N LEU A 48 -4.92 -2.20 -6.09
CA LEU A 48 -6.33 -2.44 -6.38
C LEU A 48 -6.98 -1.15 -6.92
N GLY A 49 -8.20 -1.24 -7.42
CA GLY A 49 -8.85 -0.16 -8.15
C GLY A 49 -9.04 1.17 -7.41
N ASP A 50 -9.02 1.18 -6.09
CA ASP A 50 -9.15 2.37 -5.23
C ASP A 50 -7.83 2.80 -4.58
N LEU A 51 -6.71 2.32 -5.12
CA LEU A 51 -5.36 2.49 -4.57
C LEU A 51 -5.08 1.76 -3.24
N SER A 52 -6.00 0.93 -2.76
CA SER A 52 -5.69 -0.07 -1.74
C SER A 52 -4.66 -1.05 -2.27
N ARG A 53 -3.83 -1.56 -1.41
CA ARG A 53 -2.74 -2.46 -1.79
C ARG A 53 -2.86 -3.83 -1.12
N LEU A 54 -2.36 -4.83 -1.82
CA LEU A 54 -2.07 -6.15 -1.30
C LEU A 54 -0.58 -6.43 -1.44
N GLU A 55 -0.03 -7.21 -0.52
CA GLU A 55 1.26 -7.85 -0.67
C GLU A 55 1.07 -9.36 -0.74
N LEU A 56 1.68 -10.01 -1.71
CA LEU A 56 1.83 -11.45 -1.71
C LEU A 56 3.22 -11.82 -1.23
N MET A 57 3.30 -12.75 -0.28
CA MET A 57 4.55 -13.31 0.22
C MET A 57 4.58 -14.81 0.00
N HIS A 58 5.74 -15.32 -0.40
CA HIS A 58 5.96 -16.73 -0.68
C HIS A 58 7.37 -17.16 -0.25
N PRO A 59 7.54 -18.30 0.46
CA PRO A 59 8.85 -18.80 0.81
C PRO A 59 9.61 -19.28 -0.44
N THR A 60 10.89 -18.92 -0.57
CA THR A 60 11.76 -19.37 -1.66
C THR A 60 12.56 -20.62 -1.32
N GLY A 61 12.41 -21.16 -0.10
CA GLY A 61 13.07 -22.39 0.33
C GLY A 61 12.82 -22.70 1.80
N SER A 62 13.31 -23.84 2.24
CA SER A 62 13.20 -24.24 3.64
C SER A 62 13.99 -23.32 4.58
N GLY A 63 13.45 -23.05 5.76
CA GLY A 63 14.02 -22.14 6.74
C GLY A 63 13.59 -20.68 6.47
N SER A 64 12.55 -20.46 5.68
CA SER A 64 11.87 -19.17 5.58
C SER A 64 11.15 -18.85 6.89
N PHE A 65 11.09 -17.57 7.26
CA PHE A 65 10.28 -17.14 8.41
C PHE A 65 8.78 -17.45 8.23
N LEU A 66 8.34 -17.67 7.00
CA LEU A 66 6.95 -18.05 6.68
C LEU A 66 6.63 -19.52 6.94
N ASP A 67 7.64 -20.39 7.15
CA ASP A 67 7.43 -21.85 7.31
C ASP A 67 6.49 -22.17 8.48
N GLY A 68 6.69 -21.49 9.62
CA GLY A 68 5.83 -21.66 10.78
C GLY A 68 4.39 -21.25 10.52
N PHE A 69 4.19 -20.10 9.88
CA PHE A 69 2.88 -19.58 9.52
C PHE A 69 2.14 -20.49 8.52
N LEU A 70 2.84 -20.99 7.51
CA LEU A 70 2.28 -21.83 6.45
C LEU A 70 2.21 -23.32 6.81
N SER A 71 2.77 -23.76 7.94
CA SER A 71 2.87 -25.19 8.29
C SER A 71 1.52 -25.93 8.27
N LYS A 72 0.43 -25.27 8.65
CA LYS A 72 -0.92 -25.85 8.77
C LYS A 72 -1.96 -25.19 7.86
N ARG A 73 -1.53 -24.41 6.86
CA ARG A 73 -2.43 -23.68 5.95
C ARG A 73 -1.79 -23.51 4.59
N GLU A 74 -2.63 -23.33 3.56
CA GLU A 74 -2.18 -23.06 2.18
C GLU A 74 -1.84 -21.57 1.97
N GLY A 75 -2.40 -20.69 2.79
CA GLY A 75 -2.17 -19.27 2.80
C GLY A 75 -3.06 -18.57 3.81
N GLY A 76 -2.90 -17.26 3.94
CA GLY A 76 -3.72 -16.42 4.82
C GLY A 76 -3.12 -15.04 5.03
N VAL A 77 -3.89 -14.17 5.65
CA VAL A 77 -3.42 -12.85 6.07
C VAL A 77 -2.32 -13.04 7.11
N HIS A 78 -1.14 -12.48 6.82
CA HIS A 78 0.04 -12.53 7.69
C HIS A 78 0.13 -11.29 8.57
N HIS A 79 0.00 -10.10 7.97
CA HIS A 79 0.02 -8.83 8.70
C HIS A 79 -0.77 -7.75 7.98
N ILE A 80 -0.98 -6.64 8.68
CA ILE A 80 -1.52 -5.40 8.15
C ILE A 80 -0.43 -4.34 8.27
N THR A 81 -0.18 -3.61 7.19
CA THR A 81 0.78 -2.51 7.18
C THR A 81 0.06 -1.18 7.28
N LEU A 82 0.44 -0.40 8.27
CA LEU A 82 -0.03 0.96 8.53
C LEU A 82 1.06 1.95 8.12
N GLU A 83 0.68 2.98 7.37
CA GLU A 83 1.60 4.05 7.00
C GLU A 83 1.63 5.13 8.08
N THR A 84 2.83 5.62 8.39
CA THR A 84 3.06 6.80 9.22
C THR A 84 3.93 7.82 8.48
N PRO A 85 3.67 9.13 8.61
CA PRO A 85 4.55 10.15 8.05
C PRO A 85 5.82 10.41 8.90
N ASP A 86 5.91 9.80 10.10
CA ASP A 86 7.02 10.00 11.03
C ASP A 86 7.08 8.81 12.00
N ILE A 87 7.95 7.88 11.69
CA ILE A 87 8.09 6.64 12.46
C ILE A 87 8.80 6.88 13.80
N GLU A 88 9.67 7.89 13.88
CA GLU A 88 10.36 8.19 15.15
C GLU A 88 9.40 8.81 16.17
N LYS A 89 8.50 9.66 15.71
CA LYS A 89 7.43 10.19 16.57
C LYS A 89 6.48 9.09 17.04
N LEU A 90 6.15 8.15 16.15
CA LEU A 90 5.33 6.99 16.53
C LEU A 90 6.07 6.12 17.54
N ARG A 91 7.36 5.83 17.32
CA ARG A 91 8.19 5.04 18.22
C ARG A 91 8.23 5.66 19.63
N ALA A 92 8.50 6.96 19.71
CA ALA A 92 8.52 7.67 20.98
C ALA A 92 7.17 7.57 21.73
N PHE A 93 6.06 7.65 20.99
CA PHE A 93 4.72 7.48 21.57
C PHE A 93 4.46 6.05 22.06
N LEU A 94 4.89 5.02 21.31
CA LEU A 94 4.78 3.63 21.77
C LEU A 94 5.59 3.38 23.05
N GLU A 95 6.77 4.00 23.17
CA GLU A 95 7.61 3.94 24.37
C GLU A 95 6.96 4.65 25.56
N GLU A 96 6.35 5.81 25.35
CA GLU A 96 5.61 6.56 26.37
C GLU A 96 4.40 5.77 26.89
N GLU A 97 3.69 5.07 26.01
CA GLU A 97 2.50 4.26 26.35
C GLU A 97 2.86 2.82 26.77
N GLU A 98 4.16 2.52 26.92
CA GLU A 98 4.67 1.19 27.30
C GLU A 98 4.19 0.06 26.36
N ILE A 99 3.96 0.35 25.07
CA ILE A 99 3.56 -0.63 24.05
C ILE A 99 4.81 -1.25 23.42
N PRO A 100 5.04 -2.57 23.59
CA PRO A 100 6.20 -3.24 23.03
C PRO A 100 6.15 -3.29 21.50
N TYR A 101 7.28 -3.04 20.85
CA TYR A 101 7.48 -3.22 19.43
C TYR A 101 8.79 -3.99 19.14
N PHE A 102 8.97 -4.47 17.92
CA PHE A 102 10.17 -5.20 17.51
C PHE A 102 10.48 -4.97 16.03
N GLY A 103 11.61 -5.51 15.55
CA GLY A 103 11.95 -5.53 14.12
C GLY A 103 12.16 -4.13 13.53
N ARG A 104 12.62 -3.15 14.34
CA ARG A 104 12.93 -1.82 13.82
C ARG A 104 14.01 -1.90 12.75
N ALA A 105 13.68 -1.48 11.53
CA ALA A 105 14.61 -1.37 10.41
C ALA A 105 14.57 0.06 9.84
N ASP A 106 15.70 0.49 9.27
CA ASP A 106 15.86 1.78 8.63
C ASP A 106 16.69 1.61 7.36
N LEU A 107 16.07 1.77 6.21
CA LEU A 107 16.69 1.74 4.88
C LEU A 107 16.77 3.15 4.28
N GLY A 108 16.98 4.16 5.12
CA GLY A 108 17.04 5.57 4.74
C GLY A 108 15.69 6.13 4.32
N GLU A 109 15.66 6.85 3.21
CA GLU A 109 14.41 7.45 2.71
C GLU A 109 13.48 6.45 2.03
N THR A 110 13.99 5.26 1.70
CA THR A 110 13.22 4.27 0.94
C THR A 110 12.17 3.58 1.81
N TRP A 111 12.57 3.18 3.02
CA TRP A 111 11.69 2.40 3.91
C TRP A 111 12.21 2.41 5.33
N LYS A 112 11.33 2.70 6.28
CA LYS A 112 11.57 2.51 7.71
C LYS A 112 10.38 1.77 8.30
N GLU A 113 10.62 0.85 9.20
CA GLU A 113 9.55 0.03 9.77
C GLU A 113 9.76 -0.36 11.22
N LEU A 114 8.69 -0.76 11.86
CA LEU A 114 8.64 -1.51 13.11
C LEU A 114 7.39 -2.40 13.14
N PHE A 115 7.37 -3.36 14.05
CA PHE A 115 6.26 -4.28 14.19
C PHE A 115 5.72 -4.29 15.62
N ILE A 116 4.38 -4.42 15.75
CA ILE A 116 3.70 -4.69 17.03
C ILE A 116 3.23 -6.15 16.97
N HIS A 117 3.65 -6.91 18.00
CA HIS A 117 3.36 -8.35 18.03
C HIS A 117 1.86 -8.62 18.23
N PRO A 118 1.28 -9.71 17.65
CA PRO A 118 -0.14 -10.05 17.79
C PRO A 118 -0.66 -10.10 19.24
N ARG A 119 0.15 -10.51 20.21
CA ARG A 119 -0.24 -10.54 21.63
C ARG A 119 -0.56 -9.14 22.19
N ASP A 120 0.09 -8.10 21.62
CA ASP A 120 -0.02 -6.71 22.06
C ASP A 120 -0.98 -5.90 21.16
N ALA A 121 -1.49 -6.53 20.05
CA ALA A 121 -2.36 -5.94 19.04
C ALA A 121 -3.57 -6.84 18.71
N PHE A 122 -4.21 -7.40 19.74
CA PHE A 122 -5.47 -8.14 19.64
C PHE A 122 -5.46 -9.31 18.63
N GLY A 123 -4.33 -9.98 18.45
CA GLY A 123 -4.17 -11.12 17.56
C GLY A 123 -3.73 -10.77 16.13
N VAL A 124 -3.47 -9.51 15.82
CA VAL A 124 -3.01 -9.03 14.52
C VAL A 124 -1.54 -8.68 14.59
N LEU A 125 -0.72 -9.19 13.66
CA LEU A 125 0.62 -8.65 13.44
C LEU A 125 0.48 -7.32 12.72
N ILE A 126 0.92 -6.23 13.33
CA ILE A 126 0.89 -4.89 12.73
C ILE A 126 2.32 -4.50 12.35
N GLN A 127 2.53 -4.19 11.09
CA GLN A 127 3.71 -3.48 10.59
C GLN A 127 3.36 -2.00 10.52
N VAL A 128 4.24 -1.13 10.97
CA VAL A 128 4.11 0.31 10.71
C VAL A 128 5.32 0.76 9.91
N ALA A 129 5.07 1.48 8.82
CA ALA A 129 6.11 1.90 7.90
C ALA A 129 6.02 3.39 7.53
N GLU A 130 7.20 3.99 7.31
CA GLU A 130 7.40 5.32 6.73
C GLU A 130 8.12 5.16 5.39
N PHE A 131 7.55 5.69 4.30
CA PHE A 131 8.09 5.58 2.94
C PHE A 131 7.40 6.58 2.01
N HIS A 132 7.91 6.72 0.78
CA HIS A 132 7.25 7.47 -0.29
C HIS A 132 6.29 6.56 -1.07
N PRO A 133 4.96 6.76 -0.95
CA PRO A 133 3.98 5.83 -1.49
C PRO A 133 4.10 5.55 -2.98
N ASP A 134 4.47 6.55 -3.80
CA ASP A 134 4.61 6.39 -5.25
C ASP A 134 5.74 5.44 -5.65
N ASP A 135 6.76 5.27 -4.81
CA ASP A 135 7.90 4.38 -5.11
C ASP A 135 7.49 2.91 -5.17
N TRP A 136 6.35 2.57 -4.57
CA TRP A 136 5.82 1.20 -4.44
C TRP A 136 4.72 0.86 -5.43
N LEU A 137 4.36 1.79 -6.34
CA LEU A 137 3.29 1.64 -7.33
C LEU A 137 3.84 1.29 -8.72
N GLY A 138 3.06 0.60 -9.50
CA GLY A 138 3.27 0.48 -10.95
C GLY A 138 3.09 1.84 -11.65
N ASP A 139 3.78 2.05 -12.77
CA ASP A 139 3.76 3.36 -13.46
C ASP A 139 2.36 3.74 -13.97
N SER A 140 1.52 2.76 -14.31
CA SER A 140 0.13 2.99 -14.71
C SER A 140 -0.73 3.65 -13.61
N GLU A 141 -0.35 3.46 -12.35
CA GLU A 141 -1.08 3.96 -11.19
C GLU A 141 -0.62 5.34 -10.72
N LYS A 142 0.50 5.84 -11.24
CA LYS A 142 1.09 7.12 -10.86
C LYS A 142 0.55 8.28 -11.71
N MET A 143 0.58 9.49 -11.15
CA MET A 143 0.52 10.69 -11.96
C MET A 143 1.83 10.87 -12.72
N PRO A 144 1.80 11.48 -13.93
CA PRO A 144 3.03 11.88 -14.62
C PRO A 144 3.87 12.81 -13.72
N PRO A 145 5.21 12.70 -13.79
CA PRO A 145 6.10 13.53 -12.99
C PRO A 145 5.78 15.03 -13.11
N GLY A 146 5.69 15.71 -11.97
CA GLY A 146 5.39 17.15 -11.88
C GLY A 146 3.92 17.53 -12.09
N GLN A 147 3.04 16.58 -12.35
CA GLN A 147 1.59 16.84 -12.48
C GLN A 147 0.87 16.43 -11.19
N ARG A 148 0.00 17.33 -10.70
CA ARG A 148 -0.88 17.05 -9.56
C ARG A 148 -2.32 16.78 -9.97
N PHE A 149 -2.70 17.19 -11.18
CA PHE A 149 -4.03 16.95 -11.75
C PHE A 149 -3.97 16.91 -13.27
N SER A 150 -4.99 16.34 -13.89
CA SER A 150 -5.29 16.44 -15.32
C SER A 150 -6.79 16.40 -15.54
N VAL A 151 -7.23 16.97 -16.66
CA VAL A 151 -8.63 16.93 -17.10
C VAL A 151 -8.67 16.42 -18.53
N ALA A 152 -9.44 15.39 -18.80
CA ALA A 152 -9.61 14.80 -20.11
C ALA A 152 -11.08 14.77 -20.50
N LYS A 153 -11.40 15.04 -21.78
CA LYS A 153 -12.76 14.91 -22.28
C LYS A 153 -13.23 13.47 -22.22
N SER A 154 -14.44 13.23 -21.74
CA SER A 154 -15.07 11.91 -21.64
C SER A 154 -16.55 12.04 -21.94
N GLY A 155 -16.98 11.52 -23.10
CA GLY A 155 -18.36 11.64 -23.56
C GLY A 155 -18.80 13.11 -23.71
N ASP A 156 -19.90 13.46 -23.06
CA ASP A 156 -20.45 14.83 -22.96
C ASP A 156 -19.87 15.64 -21.78
N GLY A 157 -19.05 14.99 -20.94
CA GLY A 157 -18.41 15.60 -19.77
C GLY A 157 -16.89 15.51 -19.82
N CYS A 158 -16.28 15.34 -18.66
CA CYS A 158 -14.83 15.15 -18.51
C CYS A 158 -14.50 14.18 -17.38
N THR A 159 -13.26 13.69 -17.39
CA THR A 159 -12.67 13.00 -16.24
C THR A 159 -11.60 13.90 -15.62
N VAL A 160 -11.75 14.20 -14.35
CA VAL A 160 -10.73 14.88 -13.54
C VAL A 160 -9.92 13.83 -12.83
N THR A 161 -8.62 13.84 -13.03
CA THR A 161 -7.66 12.95 -12.35
C THR A 161 -6.78 13.79 -11.45
N VAL A 162 -6.60 13.38 -10.20
CA VAL A 162 -5.75 14.09 -9.22
C VAL A 162 -4.75 13.12 -8.58
N ALA A 163 -3.59 13.65 -8.22
CA ALA A 163 -2.62 12.91 -7.40
C ALA A 163 -3.25 12.61 -6.03
N HIS A 164 -3.18 11.35 -5.60
CA HIS A 164 -3.68 10.93 -4.30
C HIS A 164 -2.60 11.15 -3.23
N PRO A 165 -2.94 11.70 -2.05
CA PRO A 165 -1.97 11.93 -0.98
C PRO A 165 -1.25 10.66 -0.49
N GLY A 166 -1.90 9.51 -0.58
CA GLY A 166 -1.33 8.20 -0.27
C GLY A 166 -0.63 7.52 -1.45
N GLY A 167 -0.21 8.28 -2.47
CA GLY A 167 0.42 7.80 -3.70
C GLY A 167 -0.58 7.44 -4.79
N GLY A 168 -0.12 7.50 -6.05
CA GLY A 168 -0.92 7.22 -7.22
C GLY A 168 -1.89 8.33 -7.61
N LYS A 169 -2.98 7.96 -8.28
CA LYS A 169 -3.98 8.89 -8.81
C LYS A 169 -5.40 8.39 -8.61
N VAL A 170 -6.32 9.33 -8.48
CA VAL A 170 -7.78 9.07 -8.44
C VAL A 170 -8.44 9.81 -9.57
N SER A 171 -9.38 9.16 -10.27
CA SER A 171 -10.13 9.74 -11.38
C SER A 171 -11.61 9.83 -11.05
N ILE A 172 -12.18 10.99 -11.26
CA ILE A 172 -13.59 11.29 -11.03
C ILE A 172 -14.22 11.65 -12.37
N PRO A 173 -15.14 10.83 -12.90
CA PRO A 173 -15.91 11.21 -14.07
C PRO A 173 -16.98 12.26 -13.68
N LEU A 174 -17.07 13.32 -14.43
CA LEU A 174 -18.05 14.41 -14.25
C LEU A 174 -18.88 14.54 -15.52
N ASN A 175 -20.20 14.68 -15.39
CA ASN A 175 -21.03 15.12 -16.49
C ASN A 175 -20.83 16.61 -16.78
N ALA A 176 -21.40 17.12 -17.88
CA ALA A 176 -21.20 18.51 -18.32
C ALA A 176 -21.65 19.54 -17.27
N SER A 177 -22.71 19.25 -16.50
CA SER A 177 -23.21 20.16 -15.45
C SER A 177 -22.26 20.20 -14.25
N GLU A 178 -21.80 19.03 -13.80
CA GLU A 178 -20.85 18.91 -12.69
C GLU A 178 -19.51 19.53 -13.03
N ALA A 179 -19.01 19.33 -14.26
CA ALA A 179 -17.77 19.94 -14.72
C ALA A 179 -17.82 21.47 -14.72
N ARG A 180 -18.94 22.08 -15.19
CA ARG A 180 -19.13 23.53 -15.14
C ARG A 180 -19.19 24.05 -13.71
N ARG A 181 -19.98 23.38 -12.84
CA ARG A 181 -20.07 23.77 -11.43
C ARG A 181 -18.70 23.74 -10.75
N LEU A 182 -17.90 22.68 -10.96
CA LEU A 182 -16.55 22.58 -10.40
C LEU A 182 -15.66 23.75 -10.89
N ALA A 183 -15.72 24.08 -12.18
CA ALA A 183 -14.96 25.19 -12.74
C ALA A 183 -15.38 26.56 -12.13
N ASP A 184 -16.67 26.77 -11.94
CA ASP A 184 -17.22 28.00 -11.33
C ASP A 184 -16.81 28.09 -9.85
N GLU A 185 -16.89 26.97 -9.08
CA GLU A 185 -16.48 26.90 -7.68
C GLU A 185 -14.97 27.20 -7.53
N ILE A 186 -14.12 26.60 -8.39
CA ILE A 186 -12.67 26.88 -8.39
C ILE A 186 -12.41 28.36 -8.70
N SER A 187 -13.06 28.90 -9.72
CA SER A 187 -12.89 30.32 -10.10
C SER A 187 -13.26 31.28 -8.97
N SER A 188 -14.36 31.00 -8.26
CA SER A 188 -14.81 31.81 -7.12
C SER A 188 -13.85 31.78 -5.91
N CYS A 189 -12.93 30.80 -5.84
CA CYS A 189 -11.92 30.75 -4.79
C CYS A 189 -10.66 31.58 -5.12
N LEU A 190 -10.53 32.08 -6.35
CA LEU A 190 -9.37 32.83 -6.83
C LEU A 190 -9.60 34.34 -6.87
N ASP A 191 -10.87 34.77 -6.74
CA ASP A 191 -11.31 36.15 -6.65
C ASP A 191 -11.32 36.63 -5.18
#